data_11988dcc848bf47830f4bba155a18644
#
_entry.id   11988dcc848bf47830f4bba155a18644
#
_cell.length_a   1.000
_cell.length_b   1.000
_cell.length_c   1.000
_cell.angle_alpha   90.00
_cell.angle_beta   90.00
_cell.angle_gamma   90.00
#
_symmetry.space_group_name_H-M   'P 1'
#
loop_
_entity.id
_entity.type
_entity.pdbx_description
1 polymer ?
#
loop_
_entity_poly.entity_id
_entity_poly.type
_entity_poly.pdbx_seq_one_letter_code
_entity_poly.pdbx_strand_id
1 'polypeptide(L)'
;MVPTTSVRRFDEQFARQLREGDLRLNPFEATALPYLSGRVLDYGCGLGNLAVAAARRGCTVVALDASAEAIGHLRHVAAELALPIEAEVADLRTHVVREAFDTVVSIGLLMFFDRPTAIAQLEQLRSHLRPGGHAVVNVLVEGTTWLEMLDPSAHCLFGRGELARRFHDWTIVLNESSEYPGSGDTIKSFETIVASKPGN
;
A
#
# COMPACT_ATOMS: atom_id res chain seq x y z
N MET A 1 -7.13 4.03 -19.59
CA MET A 1 -5.75 3.52 -19.32
C MET A 1 -5.71 2.05 -19.71
N VAL A 2 -4.67 1.57 -20.39
CA VAL A 2 -4.51 0.13 -20.67
C VAL A 2 -3.90 -0.50 -19.40
N PRO A 3 -4.56 -1.50 -18.77
CA PRO A 3 -4.04 -2.14 -17.57
C PRO A 3 -2.67 -2.79 -17.83
N THR A 4 -1.72 -2.62 -16.91
CA THR A 4 -0.44 -3.34 -16.95
C THR A 4 -0.66 -4.83 -16.69
N THR A 5 0.36 -5.65 -16.96
CA THR A 5 0.32 -7.09 -16.65
C THR A 5 0.04 -7.32 -15.15
N SER A 6 0.65 -6.54 -14.27
CA SER A 6 0.44 -6.63 -12.83
C SER A 6 -1.01 -6.29 -12.45
N VAL A 7 -1.58 -5.20 -12.98
CA VAL A 7 -2.98 -4.83 -12.71
C VAL A 7 -3.95 -5.95 -13.11
N ARG A 8 -3.78 -6.56 -14.30
CA ARG A 8 -4.64 -7.68 -14.73
C ARG A 8 -4.55 -8.89 -13.80
N ARG A 9 -3.36 -9.23 -13.33
CA ARG A 9 -3.17 -10.33 -12.37
C ARG A 9 -3.81 -10.04 -11.02
N PHE A 10 -3.76 -8.79 -10.57
CA PHE A 10 -4.47 -8.36 -9.36
C PHE A 10 -5.98 -8.38 -9.56
N ASP A 11 -6.51 -7.94 -10.69
CA ASP A 11 -7.94 -8.04 -10.98
C ASP A 11 -8.45 -9.49 -10.89
N GLU A 12 -7.69 -10.47 -11.43
CA GLU A 12 -7.99 -11.90 -11.28
C GLU A 12 -7.97 -12.37 -9.82
N GLN A 13 -7.00 -11.90 -9.03
CA GLN A 13 -6.91 -12.18 -7.60
C GLN A 13 -8.09 -11.57 -6.84
N PHE A 14 -8.41 -10.31 -7.10
CA PHE A 14 -9.52 -9.60 -6.46
C PHE A 14 -10.86 -10.26 -6.78
N ALA A 15 -11.10 -10.60 -8.03
CA ALA A 15 -12.31 -11.33 -8.43
C ALA A 15 -12.44 -12.68 -7.71
N ARG A 16 -11.34 -13.39 -7.46
CA ARG A 16 -11.32 -14.61 -6.66
C ARG A 16 -11.66 -14.33 -5.20
N GLN A 17 -10.99 -13.36 -4.57
CA GLN A 17 -11.23 -12.99 -3.16
C GLN A 17 -12.70 -12.59 -2.92
N LEU A 18 -13.29 -11.83 -3.86
CA LEU A 18 -14.71 -11.44 -3.79
C LEU A 18 -15.63 -12.66 -3.86
N ARG A 19 -15.36 -13.62 -4.77
CA ARG A 19 -16.17 -14.86 -4.88
C ARG A 19 -16.06 -15.75 -3.63
N GLU A 20 -14.88 -15.77 -2.99
CA GLU A 20 -14.61 -16.57 -1.80
C GLU A 20 -15.04 -15.85 -0.50
N GLY A 21 -15.39 -14.58 -0.57
CA GLY A 21 -15.72 -13.76 0.60
C GLY A 21 -14.52 -13.50 1.52
N ASP A 22 -13.28 -13.62 1.01
CA ASP A 22 -12.07 -13.39 1.79
C ASP A 22 -11.69 -11.91 1.80
N LEU A 23 -12.37 -11.16 2.65
CA LEU A 23 -12.20 -9.72 2.86
C LEU A 23 -11.51 -9.40 4.19
N ARG A 24 -10.75 -10.36 4.73
CA ARG A 24 -9.97 -10.15 5.97
C ARG A 24 -8.73 -9.31 5.69
N LEU A 25 -8.28 -8.59 6.71
CA LEU A 25 -6.99 -7.93 6.64
C LEU A 25 -5.88 -8.97 6.49
N ASN A 26 -4.97 -8.71 5.56
CA ASN A 26 -3.74 -9.47 5.50
C ASN A 26 -2.80 -9.10 6.69
N PRO A 27 -1.74 -9.86 6.96
CA PRO A 27 -0.86 -9.57 8.09
C PRO A 27 -0.27 -8.16 8.10
N PHE A 28 0.05 -7.61 6.95
CA PHE A 28 0.63 -6.25 6.84
C PHE A 28 -0.41 -5.17 7.11
N GLU A 29 -1.63 -5.35 6.61
CA GLU A 29 -2.77 -4.46 6.91
C GLU A 29 -3.13 -4.51 8.39
N ALA A 30 -3.11 -5.70 9.00
CA ALA A 30 -3.35 -5.85 10.43
C ALA A 30 -2.26 -5.15 11.28
N THR A 31 -1.00 -5.22 10.86
CA THR A 31 0.11 -4.48 11.48
C THR A 31 -0.06 -2.96 11.30
N ALA A 32 -0.54 -2.51 10.15
CA ALA A 32 -0.71 -1.09 9.85
C ALA A 32 -1.85 -0.44 10.65
N LEU A 33 -2.98 -1.13 10.80
CA LEU A 33 -4.23 -0.59 11.33
C LEU A 33 -4.12 0.17 12.67
N PRO A 34 -3.32 -0.24 13.66
CA PRO A 34 -3.16 0.50 14.92
C PRO A 34 -2.57 1.90 14.78
N TYR A 35 -1.85 2.18 13.70
CA TYR A 35 -1.15 3.45 13.44
C TYR A 35 -1.96 4.40 12.56
N LEU A 36 -3.12 3.98 12.06
CA LEU A 36 -3.96 4.81 11.21
C LEU A 36 -4.82 5.76 12.07
N SER A 37 -4.77 7.04 11.75
CA SER A 37 -5.55 8.08 12.43
C SER A 37 -5.81 9.27 11.50
N GLY A 38 -6.87 10.03 11.79
CA GLY A 38 -7.22 11.25 11.07
C GLY A 38 -7.55 11.03 9.61
N ARG A 39 -6.97 11.85 8.71
CA ARG A 39 -7.11 11.71 7.26
C ARG A 39 -6.01 10.77 6.74
N VAL A 40 -6.43 9.66 6.18
CA VAL A 40 -5.56 8.55 5.74
C VAL A 40 -5.51 8.52 4.21
N LEU A 41 -4.31 8.39 3.65
CA LEU A 41 -4.11 7.99 2.25
C LEU A 41 -3.75 6.50 2.20
N ASP A 42 -4.60 5.69 1.57
CA ASP A 42 -4.33 4.27 1.26
C ASP A 42 -3.92 4.17 -0.21
N TYR A 43 -2.61 4.12 -0.45
CA TYR A 43 -1.99 4.20 -1.76
C TYR A 43 -1.67 2.81 -2.30
N GLY A 44 -2.53 2.30 -3.18
CA GLY A 44 -2.58 0.91 -3.63
C GLY A 44 -3.49 0.09 -2.73
N CYS A 45 -4.72 0.57 -2.53
CA CYS A 45 -5.66 0.04 -1.53
C CYS A 45 -6.24 -1.35 -1.88
N GLY A 46 -6.09 -1.84 -3.13
CA GLY A 46 -6.75 -3.06 -3.59
C GLY A 46 -8.25 -3.03 -3.34
N LEU A 47 -8.79 -4.10 -2.76
CA LEU A 47 -10.22 -4.19 -2.39
C LEU A 47 -10.63 -3.25 -1.25
N GLY A 48 -9.68 -2.53 -0.62
CA GLY A 48 -9.95 -1.54 0.40
C GLY A 48 -10.27 -2.11 1.77
N ASN A 49 -9.85 -3.34 2.09
CA ASN A 49 -10.11 -3.94 3.39
C ASN A 49 -9.55 -3.09 4.53
N LEU A 50 -8.33 -2.55 4.36
CA LEU A 50 -7.71 -1.63 5.32
C LEU A 50 -8.45 -0.29 5.38
N ALA A 51 -8.83 0.29 4.23
CA ALA A 51 -9.61 1.53 4.16
C ALA A 51 -10.93 1.41 4.92
N VAL A 52 -11.67 0.29 4.72
CA VAL A 52 -12.92 0.01 5.46
C VAL A 52 -12.66 -0.13 6.96
N ALA A 53 -11.61 -0.86 7.35
CA ALA A 53 -11.27 -1.04 8.77
C ALA A 53 -10.87 0.29 9.44
N ALA A 54 -10.11 1.14 8.75
CA ALA A 54 -9.72 2.47 9.21
C ALA A 54 -10.93 3.41 9.35
N ALA A 55 -11.82 3.44 8.35
CA ALA A 55 -13.02 4.26 8.37
C ALA A 55 -13.98 3.86 9.51
N ARG A 56 -14.15 2.56 9.78
CA ARG A 56 -14.91 2.07 10.94
C ARG A 56 -14.33 2.48 12.29
N ARG A 57 -13.05 2.86 12.34
CA ARG A 57 -12.36 3.39 13.53
C ARG A 57 -12.36 4.92 13.60
N GLY A 58 -13.07 5.58 12.70
CA GLY A 58 -13.25 7.03 12.68
C GLY A 58 -12.25 7.80 11.82
N CYS A 59 -11.45 7.13 10.99
CA CYS A 59 -10.62 7.79 9.98
C CYS A 59 -11.45 8.26 8.80
N THR A 60 -11.04 9.35 8.15
CA THR A 60 -11.47 9.68 6.78
C THR A 60 -10.42 9.17 5.81
N VAL A 61 -10.81 8.43 4.78
CA VAL A 61 -9.86 7.72 3.93
C VAL A 61 -9.95 8.18 2.48
N VAL A 62 -8.82 8.49 1.87
CA VAL A 62 -8.64 8.56 0.42
C VAL A 62 -7.95 7.26 0.00
N ALA A 63 -8.63 6.48 -0.84
CA ALA A 63 -8.18 5.17 -1.27
C ALA A 63 -7.95 5.16 -2.78
N LEU A 64 -6.73 4.87 -3.20
CA LEU A 64 -6.32 4.91 -4.61
C LEU A 64 -5.83 3.54 -5.06
N ASP A 65 -6.30 3.08 -6.21
CA ASP A 65 -5.79 1.88 -6.88
C ASP A 65 -5.93 1.98 -8.40
N ALA A 66 -5.13 1.22 -9.13
CA ALA A 66 -5.22 1.14 -10.58
C ALA A 66 -6.35 0.21 -11.09
N SER A 67 -6.85 -0.69 -10.23
CA SER A 67 -7.93 -1.61 -10.51
C SER A 67 -9.29 -0.92 -10.43
N ALA A 68 -9.98 -0.80 -11.56
CA ALA A 68 -11.35 -0.28 -11.59
C ALA A 68 -12.34 -1.22 -10.88
N GLU A 69 -12.08 -2.54 -10.90
CA GLU A 69 -12.91 -3.53 -10.23
C GLU A 69 -12.81 -3.37 -8.70
N ALA A 70 -11.60 -3.27 -8.17
CA ALA A 70 -11.37 -3.10 -6.74
C ALA A 70 -11.98 -1.78 -6.23
N ILE A 71 -11.76 -0.68 -6.94
CA ILE A 71 -12.35 0.63 -6.58
C ILE A 71 -13.88 0.62 -6.70
N GLY A 72 -14.44 -0.06 -7.72
CA GLY A 72 -15.89 -0.24 -7.84
C GLY A 72 -16.50 -0.96 -6.64
N HIS A 73 -15.85 -2.04 -6.20
CA HIS A 73 -16.22 -2.75 -4.98
C HIS A 73 -16.14 -1.86 -3.74
N LEU A 74 -15.01 -1.18 -3.52
CA LEU A 74 -14.82 -0.31 -2.36
C LEU A 74 -15.85 0.82 -2.31
N ARG A 75 -16.17 1.45 -3.43
CA ARG A 75 -17.22 2.48 -3.52
C ARG A 75 -18.58 1.94 -3.11
N HIS A 76 -18.92 0.73 -3.55
CA HIS A 76 -20.17 0.07 -3.17
C HIS A 76 -20.23 -0.17 -1.65
N VAL A 77 -19.18 -0.77 -1.08
CA VAL A 77 -19.10 -1.03 0.37
C VAL A 77 -19.13 0.29 1.18
N ALA A 78 -18.40 1.31 0.73
CA ALA A 78 -18.40 2.61 1.40
C ALA A 78 -19.78 3.27 1.42
N ALA A 79 -20.52 3.20 0.30
CA ALA A 79 -21.88 3.72 0.20
C ALA A 79 -22.87 2.93 1.06
N GLU A 80 -22.82 1.60 1.00
CA GLU A 80 -23.70 0.70 1.76
C GLU A 80 -23.55 0.89 3.27
N LEU A 81 -22.31 1.08 3.74
CA LEU A 81 -21.98 1.22 5.16
C LEU A 81 -21.88 2.70 5.61
N ALA A 82 -22.17 3.66 4.72
CA ALA A 82 -22.02 5.10 4.97
C ALA A 82 -20.65 5.49 5.56
N LEU A 83 -19.57 4.90 5.03
CA LEU A 83 -18.20 5.13 5.50
C LEU A 83 -17.58 6.35 4.80
N PRO A 84 -16.78 7.16 5.50
CA PRO A 84 -16.10 8.33 4.95
C PRO A 84 -14.85 7.91 4.14
N ILE A 85 -15.09 7.26 3.00
CA ILE A 85 -14.05 6.76 2.08
C ILE A 85 -14.25 7.41 0.70
N GLU A 86 -13.23 8.10 0.23
CA GLU A 86 -13.12 8.62 -1.13
C GLU A 86 -12.24 7.63 -1.93
N ALA A 87 -12.85 6.82 -2.80
CA ALA A 87 -12.13 5.82 -3.57
C ALA A 87 -12.00 6.22 -5.04
N GLU A 88 -10.79 6.22 -5.60
CA GLU A 88 -10.50 6.67 -6.96
C GLU A 88 -9.58 5.72 -7.73
N VAL A 89 -9.92 5.49 -9.01
CA VAL A 89 -9.04 4.76 -9.94
C VAL A 89 -7.93 5.68 -10.41
N ALA A 90 -6.68 5.33 -10.12
CA ALA A 90 -5.53 6.15 -10.47
C ALA A 90 -4.34 5.32 -10.98
N ASP A 91 -3.59 5.83 -11.96
CA ASP A 91 -2.28 5.28 -12.29
C ASP A 91 -1.25 5.77 -11.28
N LEU A 92 -0.95 4.92 -10.29
CA LEU A 92 -0.10 5.27 -9.14
C LEU A 92 1.38 5.48 -9.51
N ARG A 93 1.78 5.16 -10.74
CA ARG A 93 3.13 5.49 -11.25
C ARG A 93 3.27 6.99 -11.55
N THR A 94 2.17 7.64 -11.89
CA THR A 94 2.14 9.06 -12.35
C THR A 94 1.21 9.93 -11.52
N HIS A 95 0.47 9.33 -10.57
CA HIS A 95 -0.46 10.09 -9.73
C HIS A 95 0.29 11.13 -8.89
N VAL A 96 -0.27 12.32 -8.83
CA VAL A 96 0.25 13.44 -8.03
C VAL A 96 -0.64 13.65 -6.82
N VAL A 97 -0.11 13.39 -5.64
CA VAL A 97 -0.76 13.69 -4.36
C VAL A 97 -0.81 15.21 -4.18
N ARG A 98 -1.97 15.77 -3.81
CA ARG A 98 -2.19 17.23 -3.77
C ARG A 98 -2.59 17.76 -2.41
N GLU A 99 -2.83 16.91 -1.45
CA GLU A 99 -3.22 17.28 -0.09
C GLU A 99 -2.32 16.59 0.95
N ALA A 100 -2.37 17.07 2.18
CA ALA A 100 -1.61 16.50 3.28
C ALA A 100 -2.48 15.58 4.14
N PHE A 101 -1.87 14.50 4.63
CA PHE A 101 -2.52 13.44 5.40
C PHE A 101 -1.92 13.31 6.79
N ASP A 102 -2.69 12.75 7.72
CA ASP A 102 -2.22 12.38 9.05
C ASP A 102 -1.57 11.00 9.03
N THR A 103 -1.99 10.16 8.09
CA THR A 103 -1.35 8.85 7.84
C THR A 103 -1.27 8.59 6.35
N VAL A 104 -0.15 8.05 5.88
CA VAL A 104 -0.01 7.49 4.53
C VAL A 104 0.35 6.01 4.62
N VAL A 105 -0.30 5.20 3.79
CA VAL A 105 -0.08 3.75 3.72
C VAL A 105 0.26 3.35 2.29
N SER A 106 1.28 2.52 2.13
CA SER A 106 1.60 1.85 0.86
C SER A 106 2.09 0.44 1.16
N ILE A 107 1.19 -0.53 1.04
CA ILE A 107 1.47 -1.94 1.32
C ILE A 107 1.49 -2.72 0.02
N GLY A 108 2.62 -3.37 -0.26
CA GLY A 108 2.74 -4.28 -1.39
C GLY A 108 2.60 -3.63 -2.77
N LEU A 109 2.90 -2.33 -2.91
CA LEU A 109 2.72 -1.59 -4.16
C LEU A 109 4.03 -1.20 -4.85
N LEU A 110 4.94 -0.54 -4.15
CA LEU A 110 6.08 0.17 -4.77
C LEU A 110 7.01 -0.78 -5.55
N MET A 111 7.08 -2.04 -5.19
CA MET A 111 7.86 -3.04 -5.92
C MET A 111 7.33 -3.32 -7.33
N PHE A 112 6.11 -2.93 -7.68
CA PHE A 112 5.54 -3.09 -9.03
C PHE A 112 5.90 -1.94 -9.97
N PHE A 113 6.73 -1.00 -9.53
CA PHE A 113 7.25 0.10 -10.36
C PHE A 113 8.73 -0.12 -10.65
N ASP A 114 9.23 0.50 -11.72
CA ASP A 114 10.67 0.64 -11.87
C ASP A 114 11.25 1.46 -10.70
N ARG A 115 12.54 1.28 -10.43
CA ARG A 115 13.17 1.88 -9.25
C ARG A 115 13.08 3.41 -9.18
N PRO A 116 13.33 4.17 -10.26
CA PRO A 116 13.14 5.62 -10.22
C PRO A 116 11.71 6.03 -9.83
N THR A 117 10.72 5.38 -10.41
CA THR A 117 9.30 5.64 -10.12
C THR A 117 8.95 5.26 -8.68
N ALA A 118 9.38 4.08 -8.20
CA ALA A 118 9.14 3.64 -6.83
C ALA A 118 9.69 4.64 -5.80
N ILE A 119 10.91 5.13 -6.03
CA ILE A 119 11.54 6.11 -5.15
C ILE A 119 10.83 7.47 -5.21
N ALA A 120 10.48 7.94 -6.41
CA ALA A 120 9.76 9.21 -6.57
C ALA A 120 8.40 9.17 -5.85
N GLN A 121 7.66 8.07 -5.96
CA GLN A 121 6.38 7.90 -5.27
C GLN A 121 6.56 7.81 -3.74
N LEU A 122 7.57 7.10 -3.26
CA LEU A 122 7.87 7.06 -1.82
C LEU A 122 8.18 8.46 -1.26
N GLU A 123 9.01 9.25 -1.94
CA GLU A 123 9.33 10.61 -1.51
C GLU A 123 8.10 11.54 -1.59
N GLN A 124 7.24 11.37 -2.59
CA GLN A 124 5.98 12.09 -2.66
C GLN A 124 5.09 11.77 -1.44
N LEU A 125 4.92 10.50 -1.08
CA LEU A 125 4.14 10.09 0.09
C LEU A 125 4.70 10.68 1.39
N ARG A 126 6.03 10.66 1.56
CA ARG A 126 6.72 11.28 2.72
C ARG A 126 6.46 12.78 2.79
N SER A 127 6.53 13.48 1.64
CA SER A 127 6.37 14.94 1.59
C SER A 127 4.96 15.39 1.97
N HIS A 128 3.93 14.59 1.64
CA HIS A 128 2.51 14.91 1.91
C HIS A 128 2.00 14.41 3.28
N LEU A 129 2.88 13.87 4.11
CA LEU A 129 2.54 13.55 5.49
C LEU A 129 2.69 14.79 6.38
N ARG A 130 1.70 15.07 7.22
CA ARG A 130 1.73 16.15 8.22
C ARG A 130 2.80 15.87 9.28
N PRO A 131 3.39 16.89 9.91
CA PRO A 131 4.22 16.71 11.09
C PRO A 131 3.50 15.90 12.18
N GLY A 132 4.19 14.95 12.81
CA GLY A 132 3.61 14.02 13.78
C GLY A 132 2.80 12.86 13.20
N GLY A 133 2.55 12.85 11.89
CA GLY A 133 1.83 11.79 11.21
C GLY A 133 2.66 10.52 11.01
N HIS A 134 2.01 9.43 10.56
CA HIS A 134 2.64 8.13 10.36
C HIS A 134 2.68 7.71 8.89
N ALA A 135 3.85 7.24 8.44
CA ALA A 135 3.98 6.50 7.19
C ALA A 135 4.06 5.01 7.50
N VAL A 136 3.26 4.21 6.80
CA VAL A 136 3.32 2.75 6.83
C VAL A 136 3.67 2.26 5.43
N VAL A 137 4.83 1.66 5.28
CA VAL A 137 5.33 1.18 3.98
C VAL A 137 5.76 -0.27 4.08
N ASN A 138 5.29 -1.09 3.15
CA ASN A 138 5.69 -2.49 3.01
C ASN A 138 6.13 -2.76 1.58
N VAL A 139 7.28 -3.37 1.41
CA VAL A 139 7.88 -3.69 0.10
C VAL A 139 8.55 -5.06 0.09
N LEU A 140 8.66 -5.65 -1.10
CA LEU A 140 9.58 -6.76 -1.33
C LEU A 140 11.03 -6.28 -1.35
N VAL A 141 11.91 -7.07 -0.73
CA VAL A 141 13.34 -6.77 -0.64
C VAL A 141 14.20 -7.82 -1.34
N GLU A 142 15.46 -7.48 -1.52
CA GLU A 142 16.50 -8.41 -2.02
C GLU A 142 16.51 -9.71 -1.22
N GLY A 143 16.63 -10.83 -1.93
CA GLY A 143 16.44 -12.18 -1.41
C GLY A 143 15.08 -12.79 -1.75
N THR A 144 14.13 -11.99 -2.24
CA THR A 144 12.90 -12.49 -2.84
C THR A 144 13.22 -13.26 -4.12
N THR A 145 12.72 -14.50 -4.22
CA THR A 145 12.82 -15.33 -5.43
C THR A 145 11.46 -15.47 -6.13
N TRP A 146 10.37 -15.10 -5.49
CA TRP A 146 9.04 -15.04 -6.07
C TRP A 146 8.87 -13.75 -6.90
N LEU A 147 8.91 -13.88 -8.22
CA LEU A 147 8.86 -12.75 -9.15
C LEU A 147 7.70 -12.84 -10.15
N GLU A 148 6.86 -13.87 -10.04
CA GLU A 148 5.82 -14.18 -11.03
C GLU A 148 4.76 -13.08 -11.22
N MET A 149 4.50 -12.27 -10.20
CA MET A 149 3.57 -11.14 -10.29
C MET A 149 4.22 -9.85 -10.78
N LEU A 150 5.55 -9.81 -10.81
CA LEU A 150 6.31 -8.63 -11.18
C LEU A 150 6.51 -8.59 -12.71
N ASP A 151 6.50 -7.38 -13.27
CA ASP A 151 6.90 -7.18 -14.66
C ASP A 151 8.44 -7.22 -14.71
N PRO A 152 9.06 -8.12 -15.49
CA PRO A 152 10.52 -8.20 -15.57
C PRO A 152 11.21 -6.89 -15.97
N SER A 153 10.51 -6.03 -16.72
CA SER A 153 11.04 -4.75 -17.24
C SER A 153 10.73 -3.54 -16.35
N ALA A 154 9.81 -3.68 -15.39
CA ALA A 154 9.28 -2.56 -14.64
C ALA A 154 8.94 -2.95 -13.19
N HIS A 155 9.93 -3.45 -12.47
CA HIS A 155 9.81 -3.72 -11.03
C HIS A 155 11.08 -3.32 -10.30
N CYS A 156 11.01 -3.21 -8.97
CA CYS A 156 12.21 -3.13 -8.16
C CYS A 156 12.06 -3.90 -6.84
N LEU A 157 13.11 -4.62 -6.46
CA LEU A 157 13.28 -5.07 -5.09
C LEU A 157 14.08 -3.99 -4.34
N PHE A 158 13.62 -3.64 -3.15
CA PHE A 158 14.35 -2.71 -2.29
C PHE A 158 15.55 -3.43 -1.66
N GLY A 159 16.63 -2.71 -1.39
CA GLY A 159 17.76 -3.26 -0.63
C GLY A 159 17.35 -3.53 0.81
N ARG A 160 17.87 -4.60 1.44
CA ARG A 160 17.61 -4.87 2.86
C ARG A 160 18.03 -3.66 3.73
N GLY A 161 17.14 -3.22 4.63
CA GLY A 161 17.30 -2.03 5.46
C GLY A 161 17.22 -0.71 4.69
N GLU A 162 16.85 -0.71 3.42
CA GLU A 162 16.74 0.52 2.63
C GLU A 162 15.62 1.43 3.14
N LEU A 163 14.47 0.88 3.53
CA LEU A 163 13.39 1.68 4.10
C LEU A 163 13.86 2.41 5.36
N ALA A 164 14.52 1.73 6.29
CA ALA A 164 15.04 2.35 7.50
C ALA A 164 16.03 3.49 7.20
N ARG A 165 16.91 3.31 6.20
CA ARG A 165 17.82 4.40 5.77
C ARG A 165 17.08 5.57 5.16
N ARG A 166 15.98 5.35 4.44
CA ARG A 166 15.18 6.43 3.84
C ARG A 166 14.34 7.20 4.84
N PHE A 167 14.04 6.60 5.98
CA PHE A 167 13.32 7.21 7.09
C PHE A 167 14.25 7.54 8.28
N HIS A 168 15.58 7.64 8.06
CA HIS A 168 16.55 7.87 9.13
C HIS A 168 16.36 9.18 9.89
N ASP A 169 15.73 10.16 9.24
CA ASP A 169 15.38 11.48 9.78
C ASP A 169 14.04 11.51 10.53
N TRP A 170 13.33 10.35 10.60
CA TRP A 170 12.06 10.18 11.29
C TRP A 170 12.19 9.24 12.49
N THR A 171 11.22 9.26 13.39
CA THR A 171 11.14 8.26 14.46
C THR A 171 10.61 6.95 13.88
N ILE A 172 11.46 5.94 13.81
CA ILE A 172 11.05 4.60 13.40
C ILE A 172 10.32 3.94 14.57
N VAL A 173 9.02 3.68 14.39
CA VAL A 173 8.13 3.06 15.41
C VAL A 173 8.15 1.55 15.28
N LEU A 174 8.20 1.05 14.04
CA LEU A 174 8.28 -0.38 13.71
C LEU A 174 9.22 -0.54 12.52
N ASN A 175 10.07 -1.56 12.57
CA ASN A 175 10.87 -2.01 11.43
C ASN A 175 10.98 -3.54 11.49
N GLU A 176 10.22 -4.21 10.64
CA GLU A 176 10.11 -5.67 10.62
C GLU A 176 10.51 -6.24 9.27
N SER A 177 11.25 -7.35 9.33
CA SER A 177 11.48 -8.21 8.17
C SER A 177 10.66 -9.48 8.32
N SER A 178 10.00 -9.92 7.26
CA SER A 178 9.20 -11.15 7.26
C SER A 178 9.39 -11.93 5.97
N GLU A 179 9.30 -13.25 6.06
CA GLU A 179 9.41 -14.14 4.92
C GLU A 179 8.15 -15.02 4.84
N TYR A 180 7.65 -15.17 3.62
CA TYR A 180 6.50 -16.01 3.31
C TYR A 180 6.81 -16.92 2.13
N PRO A 181 6.27 -18.13 2.10
CA PRO A 181 6.37 -18.99 0.92
C PRO A 181 5.66 -18.34 -0.25
N GLY A 182 6.28 -18.45 -1.41
CA GLY A 182 5.68 -18.15 -2.72
C GLY A 182 5.11 -19.41 -3.35
N SER A 183 4.95 -19.41 -4.67
CA SER A 183 4.61 -20.60 -5.46
C SER A 183 5.85 -21.50 -5.59
N GLY A 184 5.67 -22.83 -5.48
CA GLY A 184 6.76 -23.79 -5.50
C GLY A 184 7.78 -23.52 -4.39
N ASP A 185 9.06 -23.53 -4.72
CA ASP A 185 10.18 -23.31 -3.78
C ASP A 185 10.60 -21.83 -3.67
N THR A 186 9.73 -20.90 -4.09
CA THR A 186 10.06 -19.48 -4.04
C THR A 186 9.74 -18.84 -2.67
N ILE A 187 10.43 -17.74 -2.37
CA ILE A 187 10.31 -16.98 -1.12
C ILE A 187 9.97 -15.53 -1.43
N LYS A 188 9.06 -14.97 -0.63
CA LYS A 188 8.73 -13.55 -0.58
C LYS A 188 9.38 -12.96 0.67
N SER A 189 10.42 -12.15 0.50
CA SER A 189 11.05 -11.42 1.62
C SER A 189 10.53 -10.00 1.64
N PHE A 190 9.93 -9.58 2.75
CA PHE A 190 9.36 -8.24 2.93
C PHE A 190 10.08 -7.46 4.01
N GLU A 191 10.09 -6.14 3.85
CA GLU A 191 10.31 -5.21 4.95
C GLU A 191 9.08 -4.32 5.12
N THR A 192 8.68 -4.13 6.38
CA THR A 192 7.61 -3.22 6.79
C THR A 192 8.18 -2.17 7.73
N ILE A 193 7.94 -0.91 7.42
CA ILE A 193 8.29 0.20 8.30
C ILE A 193 7.04 0.97 8.71
N VAL A 194 6.98 1.35 9.98
CA VAL A 194 6.13 2.42 10.47
C VAL A 194 7.03 3.51 11.00
N ALA A 195 6.93 4.70 10.42
CA ALA A 195 7.76 5.82 10.81
C ALA A 195 6.88 7.06 11.08
N SER A 196 7.18 7.78 12.16
CA SER A 196 6.51 9.04 12.52
C SER A 196 7.34 10.22 12.04
N LYS A 197 6.70 11.11 11.27
CA LYS A 197 7.33 12.35 10.83
C LYS A 197 7.59 13.26 12.03
N PRO A 198 8.78 13.86 12.17
CA PRO A 198 9.04 14.80 13.25
C PRO A 198 7.94 15.89 13.34
N GLY A 199 7.54 16.22 14.58
CA GLY A 199 6.73 17.41 14.85
C GLY A 199 7.57 18.68 14.62
N ASN A 200 6.89 19.77 14.38
CA ASN A 200 7.59 21.08 14.31
C ASN A 200 8.08 21.50 15.69
#